data_c363d6dfdf32ffc05a7cf837c7e4d64e
#
_entry.id   c363d6dfdf32ffc05a7cf837c7e4d64e
#
_cell.length_a   1.000
_cell.length_b   1.000
_cell.length_c   1.000
_cell.angle_alpha   90.00
_cell.angle_beta   90.00
_cell.angle_gamma   90.00
#
_symmetry.space_group_name_H-M   'P 1'
#
loop_
_entity.id
_entity.type
_entity.pdbx_description
1 polymer ?
#
loop_
_entity_poly.entity_id
_entity_poly.type
_entity_poly.pdbx_seq_one_letter_code
_entity_poly.pdbx_strand_id
1 'polypeptide(L)'
;MHLFVKNVDNSNILKIFKYMNNNLKKNINISNYWNWNGFKICWSVTGEENETPIIFLHGFGASRKHWRNNIEYFAKRNCASYSLDLIGFGDSDQPGISQIGKLNN
;
A
#
# COMPACT_ATOMS: atom_id res chain seq x y z
N MET A 1 -1.83 -7.68 9.59
CA MET A 1 -0.48 -7.09 9.64
C MET A 1 -0.56 -5.73 10.29
N HIS A 2 0.28 -5.50 11.27
CA HIS A 2 0.31 -4.23 11.99
C HIS A 2 1.42 -3.35 11.43
N LEU A 3 1.05 -2.20 10.90
CA LEU A 3 2.01 -1.18 10.56
C LEU A 3 2.12 -0.20 11.72
N PHE A 4 3.35 0.00 12.15
CA PHE A 4 3.63 0.92 13.25
C PHE A 4 3.82 2.33 12.69
N VAL A 5 2.93 3.24 13.05
CA VAL A 5 3.10 4.65 12.74
C VAL A 5 3.48 5.39 14.01
N LYS A 6 4.61 6.07 13.96
CA LYS A 6 5.00 6.96 15.04
C LYS A 6 4.10 8.18 15.05
N ASN A 7 3.51 8.48 16.18
CA ASN A 7 2.83 9.74 16.40
C ASN A 7 3.82 10.89 16.23
N VAL A 8 3.62 11.69 15.20
CA VAL A 8 4.42 12.89 14.99
C VAL A 8 3.49 14.09 15.11
N ASP A 9 3.50 14.69 16.29
CA ASP A 9 2.77 15.93 16.53
C ASP A 9 3.65 17.12 16.14
N ASN A 10 3.42 17.64 14.94
CA ASN A 10 4.14 18.79 14.45
C ASN A 10 3.27 19.58 13.47
N SER A 11 3.03 20.85 13.76
CA SER A 11 2.24 21.76 12.92
C SER A 11 2.81 21.92 11.50
N ASN A 12 4.13 21.78 11.31
CA ASN A 12 4.77 21.80 10.00
C ASN A 12 4.43 20.54 9.19
N ILE A 13 4.26 19.41 9.85
CA ILE A 13 3.86 18.16 9.21
C ILE A 13 2.43 18.26 8.69
N LEU A 14 1.53 18.95 9.42
CA LEU A 14 0.18 19.21 8.95
C LEU A 14 0.14 20.03 7.66
N LYS A 15 1.06 20.98 7.48
CA LYS A 15 1.16 21.80 6.26
C LYS A 15 1.68 20.98 5.08
N ILE A 16 2.75 20.21 5.30
CA ILE A 16 3.28 19.28 4.30
C ILE A 16 2.22 18.27 3.92
N PHE A 17 1.48 17.80 4.89
CA PHE A 17 0.39 16.87 4.76
C PHE A 17 -0.73 17.39 3.86
N LYS A 18 -1.17 18.64 4.06
CA LYS A 18 -2.17 19.28 3.19
C LYS A 18 -1.67 19.41 1.76
N TYR A 19 -0.41 19.77 1.59
CA TYR A 19 0.23 19.86 0.29
C TYR A 19 0.28 18.50 -0.39
N MET A 20 0.72 17.47 0.32
CA MET A 20 0.82 16.11 -0.21
C MET A 20 -0.54 15.52 -0.55
N ASN A 21 -1.58 15.78 0.25
CA ASN A 21 -2.94 15.34 -0.04
C ASN A 21 -3.48 15.85 -1.38
N ASN A 22 -3.10 17.05 -1.78
CA ASN A 22 -3.52 17.61 -3.08
C ASN A 22 -2.77 16.97 -4.26
N ASN A 23 -1.55 16.47 -4.02
CA ASN A 23 -0.70 15.86 -5.04
C ASN A 23 -0.75 14.33 -5.02
N LEU A 24 -1.28 13.73 -3.95
CA LEU A 24 -1.30 12.29 -3.74
C LEU A 24 -2.50 11.57 -4.36
N LYS A 25 -3.40 12.30 -5.03
CA LYS A 25 -4.67 11.75 -5.55
C LYS A 25 -4.51 10.54 -6.48
N LYS A 26 -3.31 10.25 -6.93
CA LYS A 26 -3.02 9.16 -7.86
C LYS A 26 -1.94 8.22 -7.37
N ASN A 27 -1.64 8.24 -6.08
CA ASN A 27 -0.55 7.42 -5.55
C ASN A 27 -0.81 5.92 -5.63
N ILE A 28 -2.04 5.49 -5.79
CA ILE A 28 -2.35 4.08 -6.11
C ILE A 28 -1.66 3.63 -7.40
N ASN A 29 -1.32 4.55 -8.28
CA ASN A 29 -0.62 4.26 -9.54
C ASN A 29 0.90 4.23 -9.39
N ILE A 30 1.43 4.63 -8.24
CA ILE A 30 2.86 4.57 -7.95
C ILE A 30 3.17 3.19 -7.39
N SER A 31 4.00 2.45 -8.10
CA SER A 31 4.40 1.10 -7.72
C SER A 31 5.65 1.16 -6.86
N ASN A 32 5.55 0.64 -5.66
CA ASN A 32 6.69 0.33 -4.80
C ASN A 32 6.83 -1.18 -4.72
N TYR A 33 8.02 -1.68 -4.44
CA TYR A 33 8.25 -3.12 -4.41
C TYR A 33 8.92 -3.52 -3.11
N TRP A 34 8.42 -4.60 -2.54
CA TRP A 34 8.97 -5.27 -1.38
C TRP A 34 9.42 -6.67 -1.80
N ASN A 35 10.66 -7.03 -1.44
CA ASN A 35 11.15 -8.37 -1.70
C ASN A 35 10.72 -9.29 -0.56
N TRP A 36 9.83 -10.20 -0.86
CA TRP A 36 9.38 -11.24 0.06
C TRP A 36 9.81 -12.62 -0.48
N ASN A 37 10.73 -13.25 0.22
CA ASN A 37 11.27 -14.57 -0.16
C ASN A 37 11.75 -14.66 -1.62
N GLY A 38 12.34 -13.59 -2.13
CA GLY A 38 12.81 -13.51 -3.51
C GLY A 38 11.76 -13.07 -4.52
N PHE A 39 10.52 -12.87 -4.10
CA PHE A 39 9.45 -12.37 -4.96
C PHE A 39 9.17 -10.89 -4.70
N LYS A 40 8.95 -10.16 -5.76
CA LYS A 40 8.60 -8.74 -5.68
C LYS A 40 7.11 -8.60 -5.44
N ILE A 41 6.76 -7.97 -4.35
CA ILE A 41 5.38 -7.64 -4.00
C ILE A 41 5.18 -6.15 -4.24
N CYS A 42 4.26 -5.82 -5.13
CA CYS A 42 3.95 -4.44 -5.45
C CYS A 42 2.95 -3.86 -4.44
N TRP A 43 3.21 -2.63 -4.01
CA TRP A 43 2.33 -1.92 -3.11
C TRP A 43 2.30 -0.43 -3.42
N SER A 44 1.25 0.20 -2.98
CA SER A 44 1.06 1.65 -3.07
C SER A 44 0.61 2.19 -1.73
N VAL A 45 0.87 3.45 -1.49
CA VAL A 45 0.44 4.14 -0.27
C VAL A 45 -0.08 5.53 -0.62
N THR A 46 -1.09 5.96 0.10
CA THR A 46 -1.60 7.32 0.07
C THR A 46 -1.70 7.82 1.51
N GLY A 47 -1.13 9.00 1.76
CA GLY A 47 -1.12 9.57 3.10
C GLY A 47 -0.23 8.82 4.08
N GLU A 48 0.99 8.46 3.67
CA GLU A 48 1.90 7.65 4.51
C GLU A 48 2.28 8.32 5.83
N GLU A 49 2.17 9.65 5.93
CA GLU A 49 2.42 10.40 7.17
C GLU A 49 1.24 10.41 8.12
N ASN A 50 0.10 9.88 7.71
CA ASN A 50 -1.11 9.85 8.54
C ASN A 50 -0.92 8.91 9.74
N GLU A 51 -1.69 9.19 10.80
CA GLU A 51 -1.50 8.51 12.07
C GLU A 51 -1.94 7.05 12.06
N THR A 52 -3.03 6.75 11.38
CA THR A 52 -3.65 5.42 11.46
C THR A 52 -3.34 4.61 10.21
N PRO A 53 -2.52 3.57 10.30
CA PRO A 53 -2.24 2.72 9.15
C PRO A 53 -3.40 1.78 8.87
N ILE A 54 -3.75 1.68 7.59
CA ILE A 54 -4.72 0.69 7.08
C ILE A 54 -4.07 -0.04 5.92
N ILE A 55 -4.24 -1.35 5.87
CA ILE A 55 -3.82 -2.17 4.74
C ILE A 55 -5.06 -2.74 4.08
N PHE A 56 -5.18 -2.49 2.79
CA PHE A 56 -6.23 -3.04 1.95
C PHE A 56 -5.70 -4.24 1.18
N LEU A 57 -6.32 -5.38 1.37
CA LEU A 57 -5.98 -6.62 0.66
C LEU A 57 -7.12 -6.99 -0.27
N HIS A 58 -6.81 -7.13 -1.55
CA HIS A 58 -7.80 -7.51 -2.56
C HIS A 58 -8.13 -9.00 -2.53
N GLY A 59 -9.24 -9.37 -3.15
CA GLY A 59 -9.63 -10.75 -3.32
C GLY A 59 -9.01 -11.38 -4.57
N PHE A 60 -9.30 -12.66 -4.77
CA PHE A 60 -8.85 -13.43 -5.92
C PHE A 60 -9.29 -12.79 -7.24
N GLY A 61 -8.36 -12.67 -8.17
CA GLY A 61 -8.63 -12.10 -9.50
C GLY A 61 -8.67 -10.57 -9.54
N ALA A 62 -8.43 -9.89 -8.42
CA ALA A 62 -8.37 -8.43 -8.37
C ALA A 62 -6.91 -7.95 -8.29
N SER A 63 -6.72 -6.70 -7.91
CA SER A 63 -5.42 -6.08 -7.67
C SER A 63 -5.54 -4.98 -6.63
N ARG A 64 -4.39 -4.39 -6.22
CA ARG A 64 -4.38 -3.27 -5.30
C ARG A 64 -5.26 -2.10 -5.75
N LYS A 65 -5.42 -1.92 -7.06
CA LYS A 65 -6.22 -0.83 -7.65
C LYS A 65 -7.72 -1.00 -7.44
N HIS A 66 -8.16 -2.16 -7.01
CA HIS A 66 -9.55 -2.37 -6.59
C HIS A 66 -9.95 -1.38 -5.49
N TRP A 67 -9.02 -1.01 -4.64
CA TRP A 67 -9.25 -0.14 -3.48
C TRP A 67 -9.03 1.34 -3.76
N ARG A 68 -8.87 1.77 -5.00
CA ARG A 68 -8.51 3.14 -5.38
C ARG A 68 -9.37 4.22 -4.74
N ASN A 69 -10.68 3.97 -4.64
CA ASN A 69 -11.61 4.93 -4.04
C ASN A 69 -11.57 4.89 -2.51
N ASN A 70 -11.43 3.71 -1.94
CA ASN A 70 -11.34 3.51 -0.49
C ASN A 70 -10.06 4.11 0.08
N ILE A 71 -8.95 3.92 -0.60
CA ILE A 71 -7.64 4.45 -0.19
C ILE A 71 -7.70 5.97 -0.10
N GLU A 72 -8.22 6.63 -1.11
CA GLU A 72 -8.36 8.09 -1.13
C GLU A 72 -9.28 8.58 -0.01
N TYR A 73 -10.39 7.91 0.18
CA TYR A 73 -11.36 8.24 1.23
C TYR A 73 -10.71 8.23 2.62
N PHE A 74 -9.98 7.17 2.95
CA PHE A 74 -9.35 7.02 4.25
C PHE A 74 -8.09 7.88 4.40
N ALA A 75 -7.34 8.10 3.33
CA ALA A 75 -6.19 9.00 3.36
C ALA A 75 -6.58 10.43 3.76
N LYS A 76 -7.73 10.90 3.32
CA LYS A 76 -8.27 12.21 3.69
C LYS A 76 -8.76 12.26 5.14
N ARG A 77 -8.83 11.13 5.83
CA ARG A 77 -9.30 10.97 7.21
C ARG A 77 -8.21 10.52 8.15
N ASN A 78 -7.00 10.99 7.88
CA ASN A 78 -5.83 10.73 8.71
C ASN A 78 -5.42 9.26 8.78
N CYS A 79 -5.70 8.49 7.72
CA CYS A 79 -5.26 7.11 7.63
C CYS A 79 -4.13 6.97 6.61
N ALA A 80 -3.04 6.34 7.00
CA ALA A 80 -2.00 5.92 6.08
C ALA A 80 -2.51 4.66 5.35
N SER A 81 -2.95 4.85 4.12
CA SER A 81 -3.68 3.81 3.37
C SER A 81 -2.76 3.08 2.43
N TYR A 82 -2.48 1.82 2.74
CA TYR A 82 -1.63 0.93 1.95
C TYR A 82 -2.48 -0.07 1.19
N SER A 83 -2.08 -0.38 -0.02
CA SER A 83 -2.70 -1.43 -0.81
C SER A 83 -1.62 -2.28 -1.47
N LEU A 84 -1.79 -3.59 -1.40
CA LEU A 84 -0.85 -4.56 -1.97
C LEU A 84 -1.48 -5.30 -3.14
N ASP A 85 -0.64 -5.63 -4.12
CA ASP A 85 -0.95 -6.71 -5.03
C ASP A 85 -0.46 -8.01 -4.39
N LEU A 86 -1.38 -8.91 -4.09
CA LEU A 86 -1.00 -10.23 -3.58
C LEU A 86 -0.14 -10.97 -4.61
N ILE A 87 0.74 -11.86 -4.13
CA ILE A 87 1.55 -12.66 -5.03
C ILE A 87 0.67 -13.38 -6.06
N GLY A 88 1.08 -13.30 -7.32
CA GLY A 88 0.31 -13.86 -8.43
C GLY A 88 -0.69 -12.91 -9.05
N PHE A 89 -0.81 -11.67 -8.55
CA PHE A 89 -1.78 -10.69 -9.04
C PHE A 89 -1.15 -9.34 -9.32
N GLY A 90 -1.81 -8.55 -10.16
CA GLY A 90 -1.40 -7.18 -10.49
C GLY A 90 0.03 -7.08 -10.98
N ASP A 91 0.77 -6.16 -10.39
CA ASP A 91 2.17 -5.90 -10.72
C ASP A 91 3.16 -6.67 -9.84
N SER A 92 2.67 -7.50 -8.91
CA SER A 92 3.51 -8.41 -8.15
C SER A 92 3.96 -9.57 -8.99
N ASP A 93 5.04 -10.24 -8.56
CA ASP A 93 5.55 -11.41 -9.25
C ASP A 93 4.47 -12.50 -9.36
N GLN A 94 4.50 -13.21 -10.48
CA GLN A 94 3.60 -14.32 -10.76
C GLN A 94 4.42 -15.61 -10.87
N PRO A 95 4.78 -16.21 -9.73
CA PRO A 95 5.63 -17.39 -9.74
C PRO A 95 4.90 -18.59 -10.33
N GLY A 96 5.64 -19.44 -11.04
CA GLY A 96 5.14 -20.74 -11.48
C GLY A 96 4.98 -21.70 -10.30
N ILE A 97 4.25 -22.79 -10.52
CA ILE A 97 3.96 -23.79 -9.49
C ILE A 97 5.24 -24.33 -8.83
N SER A 98 6.28 -24.55 -9.62
CA SER A 98 7.58 -25.03 -9.10
C SER A 98 8.24 -24.02 -8.15
N GLN A 99 8.01 -22.74 -8.36
CA GLN A 99 8.54 -21.68 -7.50
C GLN A 99 7.72 -21.51 -6.23
N ILE A 100 6.41 -21.71 -6.30
CA ILE A 100 5.51 -21.65 -5.13
C ILE A 100 5.88 -22.74 -4.12
N GLY A 101 6.24 -23.93 -4.58
CA GLY A 101 6.68 -25.00 -3.71
C GLY A 101 7.88 -24.66 -2.83
N LYS A 102 8.73 -23.73 -3.26
CA LYS A 102 9.88 -23.25 -2.47
C LYS A 102 9.48 -22.33 -1.31
N LEU A 103 8.30 -21.77 -1.32
CA LEU A 103 7.83 -20.89 -0.25
C LEU A 103 7.49 -21.64 1.04
N ASN A 104 7.31 -22.94 0.98
CA ASN A 104 6.94 -23.80 2.11
C ASN A 104 8.14 -24.47 2.80
N ASN A 105 9.33 -24.13 2.40
CA ASN A 105 10.57 -24.70 2.97
C ASN A 105 11.26 -23.74 3.92
#